data_5f60a8a840853e33f79a1c6066b192b1
#
_entry.id   5f60a8a840853e33f79a1c6066b192b1
#
_cell.length_a   1.000
_cell.length_b   1.000
_cell.length_c   1.000
_cell.angle_alpha   90.00
_cell.angle_beta   90.00
_cell.angle_gamma   90.00
#
_symmetry.space_group_name_H-M   'P 1'
#
loop_
_entity.id
_entity.type
_entity.pdbx_description
1 polymer ?
#
loop_
_entity_poly.entity_id
_entity_poly.type
_entity_poly.pdbx_seq_one_letter_code
_entity_poly.pdbx_strand_id
1 'polypeptide(L)'
;DHTYLAVTQEEIDENYNSIAFVDIRGAFKLDGNNININIDVMPYTDLNNKRLFVTVNEKTTVENVEVVNGSNSEFHHIMMKMITGSQGETINLTEGTHQHFEYSYDMSTTFVEEINDLEVAVWIQDYETKEVYNSRFLYEYTEHPYPVENLTLNNINNDIEATWEAPSNGN
;
A
#
# COMPACT_ATOMS: atom_id res chain seq x y z
N ASP A 1 13.09 31.67 8.60
CA ASP A 1 13.41 31.25 7.22
C ASP A 1 13.19 29.74 7.12
N HIS A 2 12.04 29.35 6.56
CA HIS A 2 11.83 27.95 6.19
C HIS A 2 12.47 27.74 4.83
N THR A 3 13.68 27.20 4.83
CA THR A 3 14.31 26.73 3.62
C THR A 3 13.58 25.46 3.21
N TYR A 4 12.71 25.53 2.21
CA TYR A 4 12.22 24.34 1.52
C TYR A 4 13.43 23.69 0.86
N LEU A 5 13.84 22.54 1.33
CA LEU A 5 14.81 21.71 0.63
C LEU A 5 14.14 21.27 -0.66
N ALA A 6 14.49 21.92 -1.76
CA ALA A 6 14.07 21.46 -3.07
C ALA A 6 14.78 20.14 -3.33
N VAL A 7 14.02 19.06 -3.44
CA VAL A 7 14.55 17.77 -3.88
C VAL A 7 15.09 17.93 -5.29
N THR A 8 16.35 17.59 -5.50
CA THR A 8 17.00 17.67 -6.82
C THR A 8 16.68 16.45 -7.67
N GLN A 9 16.80 16.57 -8.99
CA GLN A 9 16.65 15.43 -9.89
C GLN A 9 17.69 14.33 -9.60
N GLU A 10 18.90 14.71 -9.21
CA GLU A 10 19.98 13.80 -8.86
C GLU A 10 19.60 12.94 -7.63
N GLU A 11 19.05 13.55 -6.57
CA GLU A 11 18.55 12.83 -5.39
C GLU A 11 17.40 11.88 -5.73
N ILE A 12 16.51 12.27 -6.66
CA ILE A 12 15.44 11.39 -7.15
C ILE A 12 16.04 10.20 -7.89
N ASP A 13 16.99 10.43 -8.80
CA ASP A 13 17.61 9.39 -9.61
C ASP A 13 18.43 8.42 -8.75
N GLU A 14 19.16 8.91 -7.75
CA GLU A 14 19.90 8.10 -6.78
C GLU A 14 18.95 7.19 -5.98
N ASN A 15 17.87 7.73 -5.45
CA ASN A 15 16.89 6.95 -4.70
C ASN A 15 16.14 5.95 -5.57
N TYR A 16 15.81 6.32 -6.82
CA TYR A 16 15.15 5.41 -7.77
C TYR A 16 16.04 4.21 -8.13
N ASN A 17 17.35 4.41 -8.23
CA ASN A 17 18.32 3.35 -8.55
C ASN A 17 18.81 2.61 -7.30
N SER A 18 18.41 3.00 -6.11
CA SER A 18 18.77 2.30 -4.88
C SER A 18 18.09 0.91 -4.81
N ILE A 19 18.76 -0.03 -4.15
CA ILE A 19 18.22 -1.38 -3.97
C ILE A 19 17.08 -1.33 -2.96
N ALA A 20 15.90 -1.78 -3.35
CA ALA A 20 14.81 -2.02 -2.41
C ALA A 20 15.11 -3.29 -1.58
N PHE A 21 15.20 -3.14 -0.27
CA PHE A 21 15.47 -4.26 0.65
C PHE A 21 14.24 -5.12 0.95
N VAL A 22 13.08 -4.69 0.51
CA VAL A 22 11.81 -5.36 0.75
C VAL A 22 10.84 -5.11 -0.40
N ASP A 23 10.12 -6.15 -0.84
CA ASP A 23 8.99 -6.00 -1.77
C ASP A 23 7.69 -5.89 -0.96
N ILE A 24 6.86 -4.92 -1.32
CA ILE A 24 5.54 -4.70 -0.73
C ILE A 24 4.51 -4.89 -1.83
N ARG A 25 3.56 -5.79 -1.63
CA ARG A 25 2.40 -6.02 -2.49
C ARG A 25 1.14 -5.93 -1.68
N GLY A 26 0.03 -5.73 -2.34
CA GLY A 26 -1.24 -5.74 -1.67
C GLY A 26 -2.34 -5.05 -2.45
N ALA A 27 -3.52 -5.15 -1.89
CA ALA A 27 -4.72 -4.54 -2.43
C ALA A 27 -5.65 -4.14 -1.30
N PHE A 28 -6.60 -3.27 -1.60
CA PHE A 28 -7.70 -2.97 -0.69
C PHE A 28 -9.04 -3.13 -1.41
N LYS A 29 -10.09 -3.36 -0.62
CA LYS A 29 -11.47 -3.45 -1.09
C LYS A 29 -12.37 -2.63 -0.20
N LEU A 30 -13.30 -1.90 -0.82
CA LEU A 30 -14.37 -1.23 -0.13
C LEU A 30 -15.60 -2.16 -0.01
N ASP A 31 -16.21 -2.17 1.17
CA ASP A 31 -17.48 -2.83 1.46
C ASP A 31 -18.36 -1.83 2.24
N GLY A 32 -19.15 -1.07 1.51
CA GLY A 32 -19.83 0.10 2.06
C GLY A 32 -18.82 1.12 2.58
N ASN A 33 -18.89 1.45 3.86
CA ASN A 33 -17.93 2.36 4.50
C ASN A 33 -16.68 1.64 5.07
N ASN A 34 -16.63 0.32 5.01
CA ASN A 34 -15.48 -0.42 5.50
C ASN A 34 -14.42 -0.57 4.40
N ILE A 35 -13.19 -0.27 4.75
CA ILE A 35 -12.03 -0.57 3.91
C ILE A 35 -11.32 -1.81 4.49
N ASN A 36 -11.10 -2.82 3.65
CA ASN A 36 -10.36 -4.03 3.97
C ASN A 36 -9.05 -4.02 3.18
N ILE A 37 -7.93 -4.12 3.88
CA ILE A 37 -6.59 -3.94 3.33
C ILE A 37 -5.79 -5.21 3.56
N ASN A 38 -5.19 -5.75 2.50
CA ASN A 38 -4.32 -6.92 2.53
C ASN A 38 -2.93 -6.51 2.01
N ILE A 39 -1.90 -6.83 2.77
CA ILE A 39 -0.51 -6.46 2.47
C ILE A 39 0.35 -7.70 2.59
N ASP A 40 1.15 -7.95 1.57
CA ASP A 40 2.15 -8.99 1.51
C ASP A 40 3.53 -8.37 1.44
N VAL A 41 4.43 -8.82 2.29
CA VAL A 41 5.79 -8.31 2.42
C VAL A 41 6.79 -9.43 2.24
N MET A 42 7.74 -9.24 1.31
CA MET A 42 8.87 -10.16 1.09
C MET A 42 10.18 -9.42 1.32
N PRO A 43 10.87 -9.66 2.43
CA PRO A 43 12.17 -9.04 2.71
C PRO A 43 13.30 -9.79 2.00
N TYR A 44 14.27 -9.03 1.48
CA TYR A 44 15.51 -9.54 0.87
C TYR A 44 16.72 -9.47 1.81
N THR A 45 16.49 -9.01 3.03
CA THR A 45 17.45 -9.00 4.15
C THR A 45 16.67 -8.98 5.47
N ASP A 46 17.32 -9.36 6.57
CA ASP A 46 16.71 -9.24 7.90
C ASP A 46 16.49 -7.77 8.27
N LEU A 47 15.25 -7.42 8.60
CA LEU A 47 14.86 -6.08 9.02
C LEU A 47 14.18 -6.17 10.41
N ASN A 48 14.96 -5.90 11.47
CA ASN A 48 14.48 -5.98 12.84
C ASN A 48 14.04 -4.63 13.37
N ASN A 49 12.98 -4.62 14.18
CA ASN A 49 12.44 -3.43 14.86
C ASN A 49 12.12 -2.28 13.89
N LYS A 50 11.58 -2.62 12.71
CA LYS A 50 11.12 -1.62 11.75
C LYS A 50 9.65 -1.28 11.99
N ARG A 51 9.15 -0.27 11.29
CA ARG A 51 7.77 0.18 11.39
C ARG A 51 7.06 0.03 10.06
N LEU A 52 5.93 -0.65 10.10
CA LEU A 52 4.98 -0.68 9.01
C LEU A 52 3.98 0.46 9.20
N PHE A 53 3.87 1.31 8.22
CA PHE A 53 2.87 2.36 8.17
C PHE A 53 1.86 2.05 7.07
N VAL A 54 0.60 2.22 7.42
CA VAL A 54 -0.53 2.06 6.50
C VAL A 54 -1.45 3.26 6.67
N THR A 55 -1.67 4.00 5.59
CA THR A 55 -2.58 5.14 5.59
C THR A 55 -3.67 4.97 4.53
N VAL A 56 -4.85 5.47 4.86
CA VAL A 56 -5.92 5.67 3.90
C VAL A 56 -5.99 7.15 3.61
N ASN A 57 -5.86 7.51 2.34
CA ASN A 57 -5.93 8.87 1.86
C ASN A 57 -7.16 9.02 0.96
N GLU A 58 -7.67 10.22 0.83
CA GLU A 58 -8.60 10.62 -0.22
C GLU A 58 -7.80 11.27 -1.35
N LYS A 59 -8.00 10.79 -2.59
CA LYS A 59 -7.23 11.27 -3.73
C LYS A 59 -7.48 12.75 -3.99
N THR A 60 -8.75 13.18 -3.81
CA THR A 60 -9.16 14.57 -4.01
C THR A 60 -10.18 14.97 -2.97
N THR A 61 -9.93 16.06 -2.25
CA THR A 61 -10.89 16.67 -1.32
C THR A 61 -11.11 18.14 -1.65
N VAL A 62 -12.34 18.61 -1.54
CA VAL A 62 -12.75 19.96 -1.87
C VAL A 62 -13.48 20.63 -0.70
N GLU A 63 -14.32 19.88 0.01
CA GLU A 63 -15.16 20.42 1.10
C GLU A 63 -14.41 20.57 2.41
N ASN A 64 -13.43 19.69 2.68
CA ASN A 64 -12.58 19.74 3.87
C ASN A 64 -11.53 20.87 3.83
N VAL A 65 -11.64 21.74 2.85
CA VAL A 65 -10.71 22.85 2.66
C VAL A 65 -11.32 24.15 3.13
N GLU A 66 -10.62 24.85 4.01
CA GLU A 66 -11.01 26.19 4.39
C GLU A 66 -10.86 27.13 3.18
N VAL A 67 -11.97 27.79 2.81
CA VAL A 67 -11.97 28.73 1.69
C VAL A 67 -11.07 29.91 2.00
N VAL A 68 -9.87 29.93 1.45
CA VAL A 68 -8.94 31.03 1.57
C VAL A 68 -9.14 31.96 0.35
N ASN A 69 -9.54 33.19 0.59
CA ASN A 69 -9.72 34.23 -0.45
C ASN A 69 -10.78 33.93 -1.53
N GLY A 70 -11.82 33.14 -1.20
CA GLY A 70 -12.94 32.89 -2.12
C GLY A 70 -12.64 31.95 -3.29
N SER A 71 -11.51 31.27 -3.28
CA SER A 71 -11.21 30.18 -4.21
C SER A 71 -11.41 28.84 -3.52
N ASN A 72 -12.21 27.96 -4.12
CA ASN A 72 -12.24 26.56 -3.74
C ASN A 72 -10.89 25.97 -4.18
N SER A 73 -10.07 25.58 -3.22
CA SER A 73 -8.82 24.88 -3.48
C SER A 73 -9.10 23.40 -3.41
N GLU A 74 -8.67 22.67 -4.41
CA GLU A 74 -8.67 21.22 -4.46
C GLU A 74 -7.34 20.73 -3.85
N PHE A 75 -7.41 19.77 -2.93
CA PHE A 75 -6.23 19.15 -2.36
C PHE A 75 -6.21 17.67 -2.74
N HIS A 76 -5.00 17.16 -2.92
CA HIS A 76 -4.78 15.79 -3.37
C HIS A 76 -4.04 14.97 -2.33
N HIS A 77 -4.32 13.66 -2.29
CA HIS A 77 -3.66 12.67 -1.44
C HIS A 77 -3.72 13.01 0.05
N ILE A 78 -4.89 13.51 0.50
CA ILE A 78 -5.07 13.92 1.90
C ILE A 78 -5.30 12.70 2.79
N MET A 79 -4.44 12.55 3.79
CA MET A 79 -4.54 11.45 4.74
C MET A 79 -5.79 11.59 5.62
N MET A 80 -6.71 10.66 5.47
CA MET A 80 -7.94 10.56 6.27
C MET A 80 -7.75 9.70 7.50
N LYS A 81 -6.91 8.67 7.41
CA LYS A 81 -6.64 7.75 8.52
C LYS A 81 -5.27 7.11 8.44
N MET A 82 -4.55 7.12 9.56
CA MET A 82 -3.38 6.28 9.77
C MET A 82 -3.80 5.00 10.48
N ILE A 83 -3.85 3.89 9.75
CA ILE A 83 -4.37 2.60 10.25
C ILE A 83 -3.48 2.03 11.35
N THR A 84 -2.17 2.04 11.15
CA THR A 84 -1.19 1.52 12.10
C THR A 84 -0.80 2.50 13.20
N GLY A 85 -1.51 3.64 13.28
CA GLY A 85 -1.23 4.70 14.25
C GLY A 85 0.01 5.54 13.93
N SER A 86 0.18 6.65 14.66
CA SER A 86 1.22 7.66 14.38
C SER A 86 2.66 7.17 14.54
N GLN A 87 2.87 6.04 15.21
CA GLN A 87 4.19 5.44 15.41
C GLN A 87 4.43 4.22 14.50
N GLY A 88 3.44 3.84 13.70
CA GLY A 88 3.47 2.62 12.91
C GLY A 88 3.43 1.35 13.76
N GLU A 89 3.20 0.22 13.12
CA GLU A 89 3.25 -1.10 13.75
C GLU A 89 4.69 -1.62 13.74
N THR A 90 5.16 -2.14 14.89
CA THR A 90 6.50 -2.73 14.98
C THR A 90 6.51 -4.09 14.31
N ILE A 91 7.40 -4.27 13.35
CA ILE A 91 7.59 -5.50 12.60
C ILE A 91 9.03 -6.00 12.68
N ASN A 92 9.18 -7.32 12.58
CA ASN A 92 10.48 -7.99 12.41
C ASN A 92 10.34 -8.90 11.19
N LEU A 93 11.16 -8.66 10.18
CA LEU A 93 11.13 -9.38 8.92
C LEU A 93 12.40 -10.22 8.79
N THR A 94 12.24 -11.50 8.47
CA THR A 94 13.35 -12.43 8.23
C THR A 94 13.54 -12.60 6.73
N GLU A 95 14.77 -12.49 6.26
CA GLU A 95 15.14 -12.67 4.85
C GLU A 95 14.45 -13.88 4.23
N GLY A 96 13.85 -13.69 3.05
CA GLY A 96 13.18 -14.72 2.28
C GLY A 96 11.88 -15.28 2.90
N THR A 97 11.44 -14.74 4.05
CA THR A 97 10.21 -15.18 4.71
C THR A 97 9.08 -14.21 4.43
N HIS A 98 8.09 -14.69 3.70
CA HIS A 98 6.89 -13.92 3.39
C HIS A 98 6.06 -13.64 4.65
N GLN A 99 5.59 -12.41 4.80
CA GLN A 99 4.66 -12.00 5.87
C GLN A 99 3.42 -11.35 5.27
N HIS A 100 2.28 -11.63 5.89
CA HIS A 100 0.98 -11.13 5.51
C HIS A 100 0.38 -10.29 6.64
N PHE A 101 -0.22 -9.14 6.29
CA PHE A 101 -0.89 -8.24 7.21
C PHE A 101 -2.28 -7.91 6.67
N GLU A 102 -3.27 -7.93 7.56
CA GLU A 102 -4.66 -7.61 7.26
C GLU A 102 -5.17 -6.52 8.18
N TYR A 103 -5.86 -5.54 7.60
CA TYR A 103 -6.50 -4.47 8.35
C TYR A 103 -7.92 -4.26 7.83
N SER A 104 -8.81 -3.87 8.74
CA SER A 104 -10.15 -3.42 8.40
C SER A 104 -10.47 -2.18 9.22
N TYR A 105 -11.10 -1.18 8.58
CA TYR A 105 -11.47 0.06 9.25
C TYR A 105 -12.77 0.63 8.68
N ASP A 106 -13.63 1.14 9.58
CA ASP A 106 -14.87 1.87 9.23
C ASP A 106 -14.54 3.34 8.99
N MET A 107 -14.53 3.73 7.71
CA MET A 107 -14.23 5.09 7.27
C MET A 107 -15.32 6.10 7.58
N SER A 108 -16.55 5.67 7.98
CA SER A 108 -17.64 6.56 8.36
C SER A 108 -17.32 7.45 9.56
N THR A 109 -16.29 7.13 10.33
CA THR A 109 -15.81 7.89 11.47
C THR A 109 -14.74 8.93 11.12
N THR A 110 -14.43 9.10 9.84
CA THR A 110 -13.42 10.01 9.32
C THR A 110 -14.07 11.20 8.60
N PHE A 111 -13.22 12.08 8.05
CA PHE A 111 -13.66 13.25 7.27
C PHE A 111 -13.66 12.99 5.76
N VAL A 112 -13.76 11.72 5.35
CA VAL A 112 -13.84 11.34 3.92
C VAL A 112 -15.08 11.97 3.29
N GLU A 113 -14.88 12.65 2.16
CA GLU A 113 -15.95 13.27 1.37
C GLU A 113 -16.53 12.26 0.38
N GLU A 114 -15.64 11.51 -0.32
CA GLU A 114 -16.05 10.54 -1.35
C GLU A 114 -15.40 9.18 -1.09
N ILE A 115 -16.21 8.24 -0.61
CA ILE A 115 -15.73 6.90 -0.22
C ILE A 115 -15.09 6.12 -1.38
N ASN A 116 -15.51 6.38 -2.61
CA ASN A 116 -14.96 5.72 -3.80
C ASN A 116 -13.70 6.39 -4.35
N ASP A 117 -13.24 7.47 -3.72
CA ASP A 117 -12.01 8.19 -4.10
C ASP A 117 -10.83 7.90 -3.16
N LEU A 118 -10.89 6.79 -2.43
CA LEU A 118 -9.83 6.40 -1.51
C LEU A 118 -8.64 5.75 -2.22
N GLU A 119 -7.51 5.86 -1.58
CA GLU A 119 -6.27 5.16 -1.90
C GLU A 119 -5.57 4.72 -0.61
N VAL A 120 -4.74 3.70 -0.70
CA VAL A 120 -3.98 3.19 0.45
C VAL A 120 -2.49 3.30 0.14
N ALA A 121 -1.76 4.01 1.01
CA ALA A 121 -0.30 4.06 0.96
C ALA A 121 0.29 3.21 2.09
N VAL A 122 1.33 2.45 1.74
CA VAL A 122 2.05 1.56 2.66
C VAL A 122 3.55 1.86 2.55
N TRP A 123 4.24 1.91 3.68
CA TRP A 123 5.70 1.96 3.69
C TRP A 123 6.29 1.28 4.92
N ILE A 124 7.54 0.84 4.77
CA ILE A 124 8.35 0.28 5.86
C ILE A 124 9.51 1.23 6.14
N GLN A 125 9.66 1.62 7.39
CA GLN A 125 10.56 2.68 7.81
C GLN A 125 11.32 2.29 9.08
N ASP A 126 12.58 2.74 9.18
CA ASP A 126 13.27 2.81 10.46
C ASP A 126 12.73 3.98 11.29
N TYR A 127 12.31 3.70 12.51
CA TYR A 127 11.68 4.72 13.35
C TYR A 127 12.66 5.81 13.81
N GLU A 128 13.91 5.47 14.02
CA GLU A 128 14.93 6.38 14.54
C GLU A 128 15.57 7.22 13.43
N THR A 129 16.06 6.55 12.39
CA THR A 129 16.75 7.22 11.26
C THR A 129 15.80 7.86 10.27
N LYS A 130 14.54 7.44 10.25
CA LYS A 130 13.52 7.81 9.26
C LYS A 130 13.80 7.31 7.83
N GLU A 131 14.76 6.41 7.68
CA GLU A 131 15.03 5.76 6.40
C GLU A 131 13.83 4.91 5.98
N VAL A 132 13.34 5.09 4.76
CA VAL A 132 12.27 4.31 4.16
C VAL A 132 12.87 3.21 3.30
N TYR A 133 12.57 1.96 3.62
CA TYR A 133 13.08 0.79 2.92
C TYR A 133 12.33 0.49 1.62
N ASN A 134 11.03 0.74 1.61
CA ASN A 134 10.17 0.73 0.43
C ASN A 134 8.84 1.37 0.75
N SER A 135 8.15 1.85 -0.29
CA SER A 135 6.80 2.38 -0.20
C SER A 135 5.98 1.98 -1.43
N ARG A 136 4.67 1.88 -1.26
CA ARG A 136 3.76 1.53 -2.35
C ARG A 136 2.36 2.08 -2.12
N PHE A 137 1.71 2.55 -3.19
CA PHE A 137 0.27 2.63 -3.24
C PHE A 137 -0.31 1.26 -3.61
N LEU A 138 -1.28 0.82 -2.82
CA LEU A 138 -2.02 -0.41 -3.12
C LEU A 138 -3.08 -0.11 -4.18
N TYR A 139 -3.42 -1.10 -4.96
CA TYR A 139 -4.54 -0.98 -5.89
C TYR A 139 -5.85 -1.41 -5.24
N GLU A 140 -6.93 -0.78 -5.65
CA GLU A 140 -8.27 -1.22 -5.32
C GLU A 140 -8.65 -2.39 -6.22
N TYR A 141 -9.18 -3.48 -5.64
CA TYR A 141 -9.79 -4.52 -6.43
C TYR A 141 -11.30 -4.59 -6.15
N THR A 142 -12.07 -4.60 -7.20
CA THR A 142 -13.54 -4.59 -7.15
C THR A 142 -14.13 -5.99 -7.25
N GLU A 143 -13.38 -6.95 -7.77
CA GLU A 143 -13.82 -8.32 -7.95
C GLU A 143 -12.74 -9.31 -7.51
N HIS A 144 -13.17 -10.41 -6.87
CA HIS A 144 -12.26 -11.52 -6.62
C HIS A 144 -11.90 -12.18 -7.96
N PRO A 145 -10.63 -12.43 -8.24
CA PRO A 145 -10.29 -13.30 -9.35
C PRO A 145 -10.93 -14.67 -9.08
N TYR A 146 -11.64 -15.18 -10.07
CA TYR A 146 -12.16 -16.55 -9.99
C TYR A 146 -10.99 -17.52 -9.91
N PRO A 147 -11.10 -18.60 -9.10
CA PRO A 147 -10.06 -19.61 -9.06
C PRO A 147 -9.88 -20.23 -10.44
N VAL A 148 -8.65 -20.50 -10.82
CA VAL A 148 -8.36 -21.25 -12.04
C VAL A 148 -9.04 -22.61 -12.00
N GLU A 149 -9.56 -23.05 -13.13
CA GLU A 149 -10.20 -24.37 -13.27
C GLU A 149 -9.17 -25.39 -13.76
N ASN A 150 -9.38 -26.67 -13.41
CA ASN A 150 -8.59 -27.80 -13.90
C ASN A 150 -7.06 -27.65 -13.72
N LEU A 151 -6.63 -27.05 -12.59
CA LEU A 151 -5.21 -26.95 -12.26
C LEU A 151 -4.58 -28.35 -12.16
N THR A 152 -3.60 -28.61 -13.00
CA THR A 152 -2.83 -29.85 -13.01
C THR A 152 -1.34 -29.51 -12.84
N LEU A 153 -0.66 -30.22 -11.94
CA LEU A 153 0.77 -30.10 -11.72
C LEU A 153 1.46 -31.38 -12.16
N ASN A 154 2.37 -31.28 -13.13
CA ASN A 154 3.15 -32.40 -13.65
C ASN A 154 4.64 -32.17 -13.33
N ASN A 155 5.30 -33.22 -12.87
CA ASN A 155 6.75 -33.20 -12.72
C ASN A 155 7.40 -33.69 -14.04
N ILE A 156 8.13 -32.82 -14.69
CA ILE A 156 8.83 -33.10 -15.95
C ILE A 156 10.31 -32.79 -15.79
N ASN A 157 11.15 -33.81 -15.72
CA ASN A 157 12.61 -33.67 -15.69
C ASN A 157 13.15 -32.74 -14.58
N ASN A 158 12.65 -32.84 -13.37
CA ASN A 158 12.93 -31.98 -12.20
C ASN A 158 12.31 -30.55 -12.24
N ASP A 159 11.53 -30.25 -13.28
CA ASP A 159 10.71 -29.05 -13.35
C ASP A 159 9.27 -29.37 -13.03
N ILE A 160 8.52 -28.38 -12.56
CA ILE A 160 7.08 -28.49 -12.33
C ILE A 160 6.38 -27.71 -13.45
N GLU A 161 5.62 -28.44 -14.28
CA GLU A 161 4.72 -27.84 -15.23
C GLU A 161 3.34 -27.67 -14.58
N ALA A 162 2.82 -26.43 -14.57
CA ALA A 162 1.47 -26.13 -14.15
C ALA A 162 0.62 -25.79 -15.37
N THR A 163 -0.48 -26.51 -15.55
CA THR A 163 -1.48 -26.20 -16.57
C THR A 163 -2.83 -25.93 -15.92
N TRP A 164 -3.57 -24.98 -16.43
CA TRP A 164 -4.90 -24.62 -15.92
C TRP A 164 -5.78 -24.07 -17.03
N GLU A 165 -7.06 -24.02 -16.76
CA GLU A 165 -8.05 -23.35 -17.60
C GLU A 165 -8.48 -22.04 -16.95
N ALA A 166 -8.77 -21.04 -17.77
CA ALA A 166 -9.34 -19.80 -17.28
C ALA A 166 -10.74 -20.07 -16.68
N PRO A 167 -11.12 -19.33 -15.61
CA PRO A 167 -12.44 -19.50 -15.02
C PRO A 167 -13.54 -19.29 -16.07
N SER A 168 -14.54 -20.16 -16.08
CA SER A 168 -15.65 -20.10 -17.05
C SER A 168 -16.56 -18.88 -16.86
N ASN A 169 -16.47 -18.20 -15.69
CA ASN A 169 -17.28 -17.04 -15.33
C ASN A 169 -16.47 -15.73 -15.34
N GLY A 170 -15.22 -15.73 -15.81
CA GLY A 170 -14.41 -14.53 -15.96
C GLY A 170 -14.51 -13.98 -17.38
N ASN A 171 -15.09 -12.79 -17.53
CA ASN A 171 -14.96 -12.00 -18.76
C ASN A 171 -13.66 -11.21 -18.72
#